data_41f1982c291707fbd07bded2dad7a46f
#
_entry.id   41f1982c291707fbd07bded2dad7a46f
#
_cell.length_a   1.000
_cell.length_b   1.000
_cell.length_c   1.000
_cell.angle_alpha   90.00
_cell.angle_beta   90.00
_cell.angle_gamma   90.00
#
_symmetry.space_group_name_H-M   'P 1'
#
loop_
_entity.id
_entity.type
_entity.pdbx_description
1 polymer ?
#
loop_
_entity_poly.entity_id
_entity_poly.type
_entity_poly.pdbx_seq_one_letter_code
_entity_poly.pdbx_strand_id
1 'polypeptide(L)'
;MSQTIPRVTVNRASDAGFEGDGLRDDFVYRDLGIKQATGGKVGAHVIRVARPMTEAHGRHRHGLEFQMVYVLKGHCRFWYEGDGEVALSAGDSVYQTPGIAHELTSCSDDCELLEITLPADFTTEDA
;
A
#
# COMPACT_ATOMS: atom_id res chain seq x y z
N MET A 1 34.14 -21.58 -5.08
CA MET A 1 32.95 -20.75 -5.10
C MET A 1 32.33 -20.69 -3.72
N SER A 2 32.17 -19.52 -3.20
CA SER A 2 31.55 -19.38 -1.89
C SER A 2 30.02 -19.51 -2.01
N GLN A 3 29.44 -20.19 -1.06
CA GLN A 3 27.99 -20.28 -0.96
C GLN A 3 27.48 -19.16 -0.08
N THR A 4 26.45 -18.50 -0.55
CA THR A 4 25.75 -17.48 0.25
C THR A 4 24.84 -18.18 1.24
N ILE A 5 25.01 -17.89 2.52
CA ILE A 5 24.11 -18.39 3.54
C ILE A 5 22.82 -17.57 3.46
N PRO A 6 21.66 -18.22 3.29
CA PRO A 6 20.39 -17.49 3.29
C PRO A 6 20.21 -16.70 4.59
N ARG A 7 19.75 -15.45 4.45
CA ARG A 7 19.54 -14.56 5.57
C ARG A 7 18.11 -14.08 5.58
N VAL A 8 17.61 -13.76 6.76
CA VAL A 8 16.31 -13.12 6.90
C VAL A 8 16.48 -11.61 6.88
N THR A 9 15.43 -10.91 6.48
CA THR A 9 15.33 -9.46 6.57
C THR A 9 14.34 -9.13 7.68
N VAL A 10 14.79 -8.36 8.66
CA VAL A 10 13.96 -7.94 9.78
C VAL A 10 13.79 -6.43 9.72
N ASN A 11 12.56 -5.96 9.76
CA ASN A 11 12.24 -4.54 9.85
C ASN A 11 11.45 -4.34 11.15
N ARG A 12 12.03 -3.58 12.08
CA ARG A 12 11.42 -3.36 13.38
C ARG A 12 10.70 -2.01 13.41
N ALA A 13 9.53 -1.98 14.00
CA ALA A 13 8.74 -0.75 14.11
C ALA A 13 9.52 0.36 14.83
N SER A 14 10.41 0.00 15.74
CA SER A 14 11.23 0.98 16.49
C SER A 14 12.36 1.59 15.66
N ASP A 15 12.77 0.95 14.56
CA ASP A 15 13.94 1.36 13.78
C ASP A 15 13.58 2.15 12.53
N ALA A 16 12.35 2.03 12.05
CA ALA A 16 11.94 2.61 10.78
C ALA A 16 10.95 3.74 11.00
N GLY A 17 11.23 4.89 10.42
CA GLY A 17 10.33 6.03 10.41
C GLY A 17 9.39 5.98 9.22
N PHE A 18 8.34 6.77 9.30
CA PHE A 18 7.42 7.01 8.19
C PHE A 18 7.90 8.23 7.41
N GLU A 19 7.86 8.14 6.09
CA GLU A 19 8.28 9.22 5.20
C GLU A 19 7.18 9.52 4.18
N GLY A 20 7.06 10.79 3.78
CA GLY A 20 6.18 11.18 2.69
C GLY A 20 6.76 10.79 1.36
N ASP A 21 5.90 10.55 0.37
CA ASP A 21 6.34 10.25 -1.00
C ASP A 21 6.40 11.50 -1.88
N GLY A 22 6.01 12.65 -1.34
CA GLY A 22 6.01 13.92 -2.06
C GLY A 22 4.79 14.14 -2.96
N LEU A 23 3.96 13.13 -3.17
CA LEU A 23 2.78 13.22 -4.02
C LEU A 23 1.51 13.54 -3.24
N ARG A 24 1.38 13.00 -2.03
CA ARG A 24 0.21 13.16 -1.19
C ARG A 24 0.63 13.57 0.21
N ASP A 25 0.13 14.71 0.66
CA ASP A 25 0.46 15.25 1.98
C ASP A 25 -0.25 14.53 3.10
N ASP A 26 -1.37 13.86 2.79
CA ASP A 26 -2.21 13.22 3.79
C ASP A 26 -1.68 11.87 4.24
N PHE A 27 -0.70 11.28 3.53
CA PHE A 27 -0.15 9.98 3.87
C PHE A 27 1.36 9.97 4.04
N VAL A 28 1.83 9.08 4.92
CA VAL A 28 3.24 8.74 5.08
C VAL A 28 3.40 7.23 4.97
N TYR A 29 4.59 6.78 4.60
CA TYR A 29 4.87 5.40 4.24
C TYR A 29 6.07 4.89 5.01
N ARG A 30 5.98 3.65 5.48
CA ARG A 30 7.11 2.93 6.07
C ARG A 30 7.41 1.73 5.18
N ASP A 31 8.57 1.75 4.53
CA ASP A 31 9.05 0.63 3.73
C ASP A 31 9.51 -0.49 4.67
N LEU A 32 9.08 -1.72 4.41
CA LEU A 32 9.43 -2.88 5.23
C LEU A 32 10.72 -3.56 4.78
N GLY A 33 11.42 -3.02 3.78
CA GLY A 33 12.68 -3.59 3.29
C GLY A 33 12.51 -4.78 2.35
N ILE A 34 11.30 -5.12 1.97
CA ILE A 34 11.03 -6.30 1.14
C ILE A 34 11.46 -6.07 -0.31
N LYS A 35 11.27 -4.86 -0.83
CA LYS A 35 11.73 -4.50 -2.18
C LYS A 35 13.23 -4.77 -2.34
N GLN A 36 14.04 -4.27 -1.41
CA GLN A 36 15.48 -4.46 -1.45
C GLN A 36 15.86 -5.93 -1.27
N ALA A 37 15.22 -6.60 -0.31
CA ALA A 37 15.51 -8.00 -0.01
C ALA A 37 15.17 -8.94 -1.17
N THR A 38 14.21 -8.58 -2.02
CA THR A 38 13.75 -9.41 -3.14
C THR A 38 14.27 -8.94 -4.50
N GLY A 39 15.14 -7.95 -4.54
CA GLY A 39 15.63 -7.39 -5.81
C GLY A 39 14.53 -6.77 -6.64
N GLY A 40 13.53 -6.18 -6.02
CA GLY A 40 12.43 -5.49 -6.69
C GLY A 40 11.23 -6.36 -7.02
N LYS A 41 11.24 -7.64 -6.66
CA LYS A 41 10.15 -8.56 -7.00
C LYS A 41 8.87 -8.28 -6.20
N VAL A 42 9.02 -7.93 -4.93
CA VAL A 42 7.88 -7.70 -4.02
C VAL A 42 8.07 -6.37 -3.31
N GLY A 43 7.03 -5.56 -3.28
CA GLY A 43 6.97 -4.36 -2.46
C GLY A 43 6.07 -4.61 -1.27
N ALA A 44 6.43 -4.07 -0.11
CA ALA A 44 5.60 -4.11 1.08
C ALA A 44 5.86 -2.87 1.92
N HIS A 45 4.80 -2.17 2.27
CA HIS A 45 4.92 -1.00 3.13
C HIS A 45 3.65 -0.77 3.94
N VAL A 46 3.81 -0.06 5.04
CA VAL A 46 2.68 0.39 5.86
C VAL A 46 2.38 1.84 5.49
N ILE A 47 1.12 2.12 5.26
CA ILE A 47 0.62 3.46 4.93
C ILE A 47 -0.12 3.97 6.17
N ARG A 48 0.21 5.19 6.58
CA ARG A 48 -0.41 5.85 7.74
C ARG A 48 -0.93 7.23 7.34
N VAL A 49 -2.04 7.63 7.91
CA VAL A 49 -2.56 8.99 7.73
C VAL A 49 -1.68 9.97 8.50
N ALA A 50 -1.16 10.98 7.78
CA ALA A 50 -0.35 12.06 8.36
C ALA A 50 -1.21 13.26 8.72
N ARG A 51 -2.29 13.50 7.96
CA ARG A 51 -3.29 14.55 8.22
C ARG A 51 -4.63 14.08 7.65
N PRO A 52 -5.76 14.58 8.16
CA PRO A 52 -7.08 14.14 7.70
C PRO A 52 -7.24 14.25 6.18
N MET A 53 -7.79 13.22 5.58
CA MET A 53 -8.11 13.19 4.17
C MET A 53 -9.35 14.05 3.91
N THR A 54 -9.24 15.06 3.05
CA THR A 54 -10.32 16.02 2.77
C THR A 54 -11.01 15.77 1.43
N GLU A 55 -10.39 14.99 0.55
CA GLU A 55 -10.97 14.66 -0.76
C GLU A 55 -10.47 13.31 -1.23
N ALA A 56 -11.22 12.67 -2.15
CA ALA A 56 -10.82 11.40 -2.75
C ALA A 56 -9.51 11.56 -3.53
N HIS A 57 -8.74 10.49 -3.61
CA HIS A 57 -7.41 10.52 -4.24
C HIS A 57 -7.42 10.53 -5.77
N GLY A 58 -8.60 10.29 -6.39
CA GLY A 58 -8.71 10.24 -7.85
C GLY A 58 -8.58 8.82 -8.39
N ARG A 59 -9.37 8.52 -9.41
CA ARG A 59 -9.40 7.19 -10.03
C ARG A 59 -8.15 6.96 -10.85
N HIS A 60 -7.55 5.78 -10.65
CA HIS A 60 -6.33 5.39 -11.35
C HIS A 60 -6.26 3.86 -11.44
N ARG A 61 -5.30 3.36 -12.23
CA ARG A 61 -5.01 1.93 -12.34
C ARG A 61 -3.52 1.70 -12.33
N HIS A 62 -3.11 0.51 -11.91
CA HIS A 62 -1.70 0.15 -11.81
C HIS A 62 -1.34 -0.97 -12.77
N GLY A 63 -0.14 -0.85 -13.40
CA GLY A 63 0.45 -1.92 -14.19
C GLY A 63 1.32 -2.81 -13.30
N LEU A 64 0.70 -3.82 -12.68
CA LEU A 64 1.38 -4.76 -11.80
C LEU A 64 0.75 -6.14 -11.92
N GLU A 65 1.36 -7.14 -11.27
CA GLU A 65 0.91 -8.53 -11.31
C GLU A 65 0.06 -8.92 -10.12
N PHE A 66 0.25 -8.23 -8.98
CA PHE A 66 -0.45 -8.53 -7.74
C PHE A 66 -0.48 -7.28 -6.87
N GLN A 67 -1.61 -7.05 -6.23
CA GLN A 67 -1.73 -6.01 -5.20
C GLN A 67 -2.79 -6.41 -4.18
N MET A 68 -2.43 -6.31 -2.91
CA MET A 68 -3.41 -6.47 -1.84
C MET A 68 -3.21 -5.38 -0.79
N VAL A 69 -4.29 -5.04 -0.13
CA VAL A 69 -4.30 -4.12 1.01
C VAL A 69 -4.95 -4.85 2.18
N TYR A 70 -4.31 -4.75 3.34
CA TYR A 70 -4.82 -5.28 4.60
C TYR A 70 -4.96 -4.10 5.58
N VAL A 71 -6.13 -3.92 6.16
CA VAL A 71 -6.37 -2.82 7.10
C VAL A 71 -5.84 -3.22 8.48
N LEU A 72 -4.83 -2.51 8.95
CA LEU A 72 -4.21 -2.77 10.26
C LEU A 72 -4.94 -2.06 11.38
N LYS A 73 -5.48 -0.86 11.12
CA LYS A 73 -6.09 -0.01 12.12
C LYS A 73 -7.09 0.94 11.45
N GLY A 74 -8.16 1.27 12.14
CA GLY A 74 -9.16 2.19 11.63
C GLY A 74 -10.03 1.59 10.54
N HIS A 75 -10.48 2.44 9.63
CA HIS A 75 -11.33 2.03 8.52
C HIS A 75 -11.13 2.93 7.32
N CYS A 76 -11.54 2.44 6.13
CA CYS A 76 -11.44 3.19 4.88
C CYS A 76 -12.51 2.75 3.90
N ARG A 77 -12.65 3.52 2.82
CA ARG A 77 -13.53 3.20 1.71
C ARG A 77 -12.74 3.35 0.43
N PHE A 78 -12.85 2.33 -0.43
CA PHE A 78 -12.33 2.36 -1.79
C PHE A 78 -13.50 2.29 -2.76
N TRP A 79 -13.35 2.93 -3.90
CA TRP A 79 -14.20 2.66 -5.06
C TRP A 79 -13.44 1.76 -6.01
N TYR A 80 -14.11 0.71 -6.49
CA TYR A 80 -13.56 -0.22 -7.49
C TYR A 80 -14.48 -0.31 -8.68
N GLU A 81 -13.91 -0.26 -9.86
CA GLU A 81 -14.62 -0.47 -11.12
C GLU A 81 -15.39 -1.80 -11.06
N GLY A 82 -16.70 -1.77 -11.36
CA GLY A 82 -17.55 -2.96 -11.35
C GLY A 82 -18.14 -3.31 -9.98
N ASP A 83 -17.46 -2.99 -8.89
CA ASP A 83 -17.94 -3.32 -7.54
C ASP A 83 -18.52 -2.13 -6.79
N GLY A 84 -18.17 -0.90 -7.20
CA GLY A 84 -18.58 0.30 -6.50
C GLY A 84 -17.79 0.53 -5.23
N GLU A 85 -18.38 1.19 -4.24
CA GLU A 85 -17.72 1.46 -2.98
C GLU A 85 -17.68 0.22 -2.08
N VAL A 86 -16.49 -0.01 -1.52
CA VAL A 86 -16.22 -1.09 -0.59
C VAL A 86 -15.68 -0.48 0.70
N ALA A 87 -16.35 -0.74 1.81
CA ALA A 87 -15.91 -0.28 3.14
C ALA A 87 -15.14 -1.40 3.82
N LEU A 88 -13.97 -1.05 4.37
CA LEU A 88 -13.07 -1.98 5.05
C LEU A 88 -12.72 -1.47 6.43
N SER A 89 -12.65 -2.37 7.39
CA SER A 89 -12.25 -2.08 8.78
C SER A 89 -11.04 -2.90 9.16
N ALA A 90 -10.43 -2.60 10.29
CA ALA A 90 -9.25 -3.32 10.79
C ALA A 90 -9.49 -4.84 10.76
N GLY A 91 -8.55 -5.57 10.17
CA GLY A 91 -8.65 -7.02 9.97
C GLY A 91 -9.20 -7.43 8.62
N ASP A 92 -9.76 -6.49 7.84
CA ASP A 92 -10.25 -6.77 6.49
C ASP A 92 -9.14 -6.61 5.47
N SER A 93 -9.25 -7.33 4.36
CA SER A 93 -8.32 -7.23 3.26
C SER A 93 -9.06 -7.16 1.93
N VAL A 94 -8.37 -6.63 0.93
CA VAL A 94 -8.87 -6.59 -0.45
C VAL A 94 -7.74 -6.97 -1.40
N TYR A 95 -8.05 -7.84 -2.34
CA TYR A 95 -7.19 -8.11 -3.49
C TYR A 95 -7.61 -7.17 -4.61
N GLN A 96 -6.70 -6.28 -5.00
CA GLN A 96 -6.95 -5.35 -6.10
C GLN A 96 -6.48 -6.00 -7.40
N THR A 97 -7.43 -6.44 -8.22
CA THR A 97 -7.15 -7.09 -9.50
C THR A 97 -6.26 -6.20 -10.36
N PRO A 98 -5.19 -6.75 -10.98
CA PRO A 98 -4.32 -5.95 -11.85
C PRO A 98 -5.11 -5.18 -12.92
N GLY A 99 -4.82 -3.90 -13.06
CA GLY A 99 -5.47 -3.03 -14.04
C GLY A 99 -6.84 -2.51 -13.65
N ILE A 100 -7.40 -2.90 -12.51
CA ILE A 100 -8.70 -2.38 -12.09
C ILE A 100 -8.62 -0.89 -11.76
N ALA A 101 -9.55 -0.10 -12.28
CA ALA A 101 -9.67 1.29 -11.90
C ALA A 101 -10.20 1.39 -10.48
N HIS A 102 -9.55 2.20 -9.65
CA HIS A 102 -9.92 2.34 -8.25
C HIS A 102 -9.49 3.69 -7.69
N GLU A 103 -10.03 4.03 -6.53
CA GLU A 103 -9.56 5.17 -5.75
C GLU A 103 -9.89 4.97 -4.28
N LEU A 104 -9.06 5.53 -3.41
CA LEU A 104 -9.38 5.67 -2.00
C LEU A 104 -10.28 6.88 -1.85
N THR A 105 -11.51 6.68 -1.40
CA THR A 105 -12.51 7.75 -1.31
C THR A 105 -12.55 8.40 0.06
N SER A 106 -12.27 7.64 1.12
CA SER A 106 -12.21 8.19 2.48
C SER A 106 -11.49 7.22 3.40
N CYS A 107 -11.02 7.73 4.53
CA CYS A 107 -10.47 6.90 5.59
C CYS A 107 -10.56 7.63 6.93
N SER A 108 -10.50 6.85 8.02
CA SER A 108 -10.44 7.41 9.37
C SER A 108 -9.06 8.04 9.61
N ASP A 109 -8.98 8.99 10.54
CA ASP A 109 -7.74 9.69 10.84
C ASP A 109 -6.66 8.78 11.42
N ASP A 110 -7.06 7.64 12.00
CA ASP A 110 -6.15 6.65 12.56
C ASP A 110 -5.88 5.47 11.62
N CYS A 111 -6.30 5.55 10.37
CA CYS A 111 -6.19 4.45 9.41
C CYS A 111 -4.74 4.08 9.15
N GLU A 112 -4.45 2.78 9.23
CA GLU A 112 -3.17 2.21 8.82
C GLU A 112 -3.43 0.99 7.94
N LEU A 113 -2.71 0.93 6.82
CA LEU A 113 -2.85 -0.12 5.82
C LEU A 113 -1.51 -0.80 5.60
N LEU A 114 -1.54 -2.11 5.39
CA LEU A 114 -0.41 -2.84 4.83
C LEU A 114 -0.69 -3.07 3.35
N GLU A 115 0.22 -2.63 2.48
CA GLU A 115 0.11 -2.86 1.05
C GLU A 115 1.23 -3.76 0.58
N ILE A 116 0.88 -4.79 -0.21
CA ILE A 116 1.84 -5.72 -0.81
C ILE A 116 1.62 -5.73 -2.32
N THR A 117 2.70 -5.57 -3.08
CA THR A 117 2.65 -5.51 -4.54
C THR A 117 3.71 -6.40 -5.19
N LEU A 118 3.40 -6.89 -6.39
CA LEU A 118 4.34 -7.54 -7.30
C LEU A 118 4.19 -6.91 -8.68
N PRO A 119 5.26 -6.33 -9.26
CA PRO A 119 6.55 -6.04 -8.64
C PRO A 119 6.46 -4.88 -7.62
N ALA A 120 7.58 -4.57 -6.99
CA ALA A 120 7.64 -3.47 -6.03
C ALA A 120 7.35 -2.13 -6.68
N ASP A 121 7.92 -1.87 -7.85
CA ASP A 121 7.68 -0.64 -8.62
C ASP A 121 6.77 -0.95 -9.80
N PHE A 122 5.81 -0.08 -10.05
CA PHE A 122 4.81 -0.26 -11.10
C PHE A 122 4.34 1.08 -11.62
N THR A 123 3.73 1.07 -12.81
CA THR A 123 3.17 2.27 -13.42
C THR A 123 1.80 2.59 -12.84
N THR A 124 1.44 3.87 -12.86
CA THR A 124 0.12 4.34 -12.45
C THR A 124 -0.42 5.24 -13.57
N GLU A 125 -1.65 4.98 -13.99
CA GLU A 125 -2.34 5.75 -15.03
C GLU A 125 -3.66 6.27 -14.48
N ASP A 126 -4.06 7.45 -14.93
CA ASP A 126 -5.40 7.97 -14.63
C ASP A 126 -6.45 7.08 -15.28
N ALA A 127 -7.56 6.92 -14.62
CA ALA A 127 -8.62 6.05 -15.08
C ALA A 127 -10.00 6.73 -15.08
#